data_5bdf665d2e6666c48a6adc76dfdd4849
#
_entry.id   5bdf665d2e6666c48a6adc76dfdd4849
#
_cell.length_a   1.000
_cell.length_b   1.000
_cell.length_c   1.000
_cell.angle_alpha   90.00
_cell.angle_beta   90.00
_cell.angle_gamma   90.00
#
_symmetry.space_group_name_H-M   'P 1'
#
loop_
_entity.id
_entity.type
_entity.pdbx_description
1 polymer ?
#
loop_
_entity_poly.entity_id
_entity_poly.type
_entity_poly.pdbx_seq_one_letter_code
_entity_poly.pdbx_strand_id
1 'polypeptide(L)'
;MRKFEQYQDMIGRLFPELTKKDNEGNKTKTLSRTVTFQVTDKCNLACTYCYQINKGERVMKFEDAKKLIDMLLEGDERLGGYVDVESSPALIIEFIGGEPFLQVELIEKICDYFYDKAIEMCHPWATKFCISICSNGVLYFDEKVQKFLNKYRNKMSFSVTIDGNKELHDACRVFHDGRPSYDLAVSAANDWMSKGFYMGSKITIAPGNLDYLYDAILHMVELGYTEINANTVYEKGWTIDHAKQFYQELKRISDYWVDNDLVETHYLSLFSEDFFCPKEEGDDDNWCNNMHSVYGNMCVSTELIAGNG
;
A
#
# COMPACT_ATOMS: atom_id res chain seq x y z
N MET A 1 -28.56 3.97 0.43
CA MET A 1 -27.36 4.14 1.26
C MET A 1 -26.23 3.47 0.53
N ARG A 2 -25.18 4.22 0.18
CA ARG A 2 -24.05 3.75 -0.66
C ARG A 2 -23.22 2.73 0.11
N LYS A 3 -22.60 1.77 -0.58
CA LYS A 3 -21.73 0.75 0.08
C LYS A 3 -20.65 1.41 0.96
N PHE A 4 -20.09 2.53 0.49
CA PHE A 4 -19.09 3.31 1.22
C PHE A 4 -19.63 3.89 2.54
N GLU A 5 -20.83 4.48 2.53
CA GLU A 5 -21.49 4.98 3.75
C GLU A 5 -21.82 3.84 4.73
N GLN A 6 -22.16 2.65 4.20
CA GLN A 6 -22.36 1.45 5.01
C GLN A 6 -21.05 0.99 5.67
N TYR A 7 -19.90 1.06 4.95
CA TYR A 7 -18.59 0.77 5.53
C TYR A 7 -18.18 1.80 6.58
N GLN A 8 -18.39 3.08 6.31
CA GLN A 8 -18.11 4.15 7.30
C GLN A 8 -19.00 4.02 8.53
N ASP A 9 -20.28 3.71 8.35
CA ASP A 9 -21.21 3.48 9.47
C ASP A 9 -20.82 2.23 10.25
N MET A 10 -20.44 1.16 9.58
CA MET A 10 -19.94 -0.05 10.21
C MET A 10 -18.64 0.19 11.00
N ILE A 11 -17.67 0.90 10.41
CA ILE A 11 -16.43 1.29 11.10
C ILE A 11 -16.76 2.15 12.31
N GLY A 12 -17.64 3.13 12.17
CA GLY A 12 -18.06 3.99 13.27
C GLY A 12 -18.78 3.26 14.41
N ARG A 13 -19.48 2.16 14.12
CA ARG A 13 -20.11 1.31 15.14
C ARG A 13 -19.13 0.37 15.81
N LEU A 14 -18.21 -0.22 15.05
CA LEU A 14 -17.20 -1.15 15.56
C LEU A 14 -16.08 -0.43 16.32
N PHE A 15 -15.79 0.79 15.93
CA PHE A 15 -14.69 1.61 16.45
C PHE A 15 -15.15 3.06 16.62
N PRO A 16 -16.02 3.35 17.62
CA PRO A 16 -16.57 4.70 17.80
C PRO A 16 -15.49 5.76 18.07
N GLU A 17 -14.35 5.35 18.59
CA GLU A 17 -13.19 6.22 18.75
C GLU A 17 -12.60 6.71 17.41
N LEU A 18 -12.80 5.97 16.32
CA LEU A 18 -12.33 6.33 14.98
C LEU A 18 -13.21 7.40 14.31
N THR A 19 -14.38 7.68 14.84
CA THR A 19 -15.35 8.61 14.27
C THR A 19 -15.66 9.80 15.18
N LYS A 20 -14.98 9.91 16.32
CA LYS A 20 -15.13 11.07 17.20
C LYS A 20 -14.70 12.33 16.45
N LYS A 21 -15.56 13.34 16.52
CA LYS A 21 -15.21 14.71 16.14
C LYS A 21 -14.50 15.36 17.32
N ASP A 22 -13.50 16.20 17.03
CA ASP A 22 -12.93 17.08 18.04
C ASP A 22 -13.99 18.09 18.55
N ASN A 23 -13.65 18.85 19.58
CA ASN A 23 -14.55 19.83 20.17
C ASN A 23 -14.93 20.98 19.20
N GLU A 24 -14.27 21.09 18.05
CA GLU A 24 -14.52 22.04 16.97
C GLU A 24 -15.38 21.47 15.85
N GLY A 25 -15.77 20.19 15.94
CA GLY A 25 -16.61 19.52 14.95
C GLY A 25 -15.84 18.93 13.77
N ASN A 26 -14.51 19.01 13.76
CA ASN A 26 -13.66 18.32 12.78
C ASN A 26 -13.60 16.83 13.10
N LYS A 27 -13.56 15.98 12.06
CA LYS A 27 -13.25 14.55 12.28
C LYS A 27 -11.85 14.49 12.86
N THR A 28 -11.69 13.99 14.08
CA THR A 28 -10.36 13.66 14.60
C THR A 28 -9.71 12.71 13.60
N LYS A 29 -8.59 13.13 13.03
CA LYS A 29 -7.78 12.24 12.19
C LYS A 29 -7.43 11.03 13.04
N THR A 30 -8.06 9.91 12.77
CA THR A 30 -7.68 8.64 13.38
C THR A 30 -6.38 8.23 12.75
N LEU A 31 -5.34 8.40 13.50
CA LEU A 31 -4.01 8.03 13.07
C LEU A 31 -3.80 6.55 13.36
N SER A 32 -4.19 5.67 12.41
CA SER A 32 -3.50 4.40 12.34
C SER A 32 -2.07 4.68 11.87
N ARG A 33 -1.09 4.13 12.56
CA ARG A 33 0.31 4.22 12.10
C ARG A 33 0.69 2.96 11.36
N THR A 34 1.50 3.12 10.31
CA THR A 34 2.10 2.01 9.60
C THR A 34 3.53 1.80 10.04
N VAL A 35 3.84 0.56 10.38
CA VAL A 35 5.21 0.11 10.60
C VAL A 35 5.58 -0.82 9.46
N THR A 36 6.60 -0.43 8.70
CA THR A 36 7.00 -1.12 7.48
C THR A 36 8.23 -2.00 7.72
N PHE A 37 8.11 -3.28 7.40
CA PHE A 37 9.19 -4.25 7.41
C PHE A 37 9.66 -4.50 5.97
N GLN A 38 10.87 -4.07 5.63
CA GLN A 38 11.50 -4.45 4.37
C GLN A 38 12.16 -5.82 4.53
N VAL A 39 11.42 -6.87 4.18
CA VAL A 39 11.85 -8.26 4.45
C VAL A 39 12.92 -8.76 3.50
N THR A 40 13.06 -8.16 2.31
CA THR A 40 14.10 -8.55 1.35
C THR A 40 14.34 -7.47 0.29
N ASP A 41 15.56 -7.43 -0.27
CA ASP A 41 15.88 -6.64 -1.45
C ASP A 41 15.67 -7.43 -2.76
N LYS A 42 15.50 -8.76 -2.65
CA LYS A 42 15.28 -9.65 -3.82
C LYS A 42 13.92 -9.39 -4.45
N CYS A 43 13.88 -9.46 -5.77
CA CYS A 43 12.66 -9.48 -6.55
C CYS A 43 12.77 -10.48 -7.69
N ASN A 44 11.70 -11.18 -7.98
CA ASN A 44 11.59 -12.07 -9.14
C ASN A 44 11.28 -11.33 -10.44
N LEU A 45 10.99 -10.00 -10.39
CA LEU A 45 10.77 -9.14 -11.56
C LEU A 45 11.88 -8.09 -11.72
N ALA A 46 12.04 -7.61 -12.96
CA ALA A 46 12.96 -6.58 -13.40
C ALA A 46 12.19 -5.38 -13.99
N CYS A 47 11.27 -4.78 -13.21
CA CYS A 47 10.45 -3.66 -13.67
C CYS A 47 11.29 -2.46 -14.10
N THR A 48 10.97 -1.84 -15.24
CA THR A 48 11.76 -0.77 -15.87
C THR A 48 11.83 0.53 -15.08
N TYR A 49 10.82 0.79 -14.24
CA TYR A 49 10.70 1.99 -13.40
C TYR A 49 11.00 1.73 -11.92
N CYS A 50 11.52 0.53 -11.58
CA CYS A 50 11.73 0.17 -10.18
C CYS A 50 12.68 1.15 -9.49
N TYR A 51 12.26 1.72 -8.35
CA TYR A 51 13.07 2.61 -7.53
C TYR A 51 14.26 1.90 -6.89
N GLN A 52 14.16 0.59 -6.68
CA GLN A 52 15.27 -0.23 -6.20
C GLN A 52 16.24 -0.52 -7.34
N ILE A 53 17.11 0.42 -7.64
CA ILE A 53 18.10 0.32 -8.73
C ILE A 53 19.12 -0.81 -8.43
N ASN A 54 19.52 -0.93 -7.17
CA ASN A 54 20.48 -1.93 -6.70
C ASN A 54 19.73 -3.04 -5.93
N LYS A 55 19.06 -3.92 -6.66
CA LYS A 55 18.44 -5.11 -6.05
C LYS A 55 19.53 -6.01 -5.48
N GLY A 56 19.52 -6.16 -4.16
CA GLY A 56 20.48 -7.00 -3.44
C GLY A 56 19.93 -8.40 -3.16
N GLU A 57 20.73 -9.16 -2.42
CA GLU A 57 20.38 -10.50 -1.92
C GLU A 57 20.02 -10.46 -0.42
N ARG A 58 19.93 -9.24 0.17
CA ARG A 58 19.70 -9.07 1.58
C ARG A 58 18.32 -9.56 1.97
N VAL A 59 18.25 -10.27 3.07
CA VAL A 59 17.02 -10.73 3.71
C VAL A 59 17.05 -10.30 5.17
N MET A 60 15.93 -9.78 5.66
CA MET A 60 15.77 -9.41 7.06
C MET A 60 15.96 -10.63 7.96
N LYS A 61 16.66 -10.45 9.07
CA LYS A 61 16.73 -11.49 10.11
C LYS A 61 15.50 -11.40 11.00
N PHE A 62 14.94 -12.54 11.35
CA PHE A 62 13.80 -12.60 12.28
C PHE A 62 14.10 -11.91 13.61
N GLU A 63 15.33 -12.04 14.13
CA GLU A 63 15.74 -11.42 15.39
C GLU A 63 15.69 -9.89 15.37
N ASP A 64 15.92 -9.26 14.21
CA ASP A 64 15.82 -7.82 14.07
C ASP A 64 14.34 -7.38 14.03
N ALA A 65 13.49 -8.12 13.31
CA ALA A 65 12.04 -7.90 13.34
C ALA A 65 11.47 -8.09 14.75
N LYS A 66 11.92 -9.11 15.47
CA LYS A 66 11.52 -9.38 16.84
C LYS A 66 11.85 -8.22 17.77
N LYS A 67 13.08 -7.68 17.71
CA LYS A 67 13.46 -6.50 18.50
C LYS A 67 12.55 -5.30 18.24
N LEU A 68 12.23 -5.04 16.96
CA LEU A 68 11.33 -3.95 16.61
C LEU A 68 9.92 -4.17 17.19
N ILE A 69 9.39 -5.39 17.12
CA ILE A 69 8.09 -5.72 17.70
C ILE A 69 8.11 -5.53 19.23
N ASP A 70 9.16 -6.00 19.90
CA ASP A 70 9.32 -5.81 21.36
C ASP A 70 9.33 -4.31 21.70
N MET A 71 10.10 -3.49 20.96
CA MET A 71 10.12 -2.02 21.14
C MET A 71 8.74 -1.37 20.94
N LEU A 72 8.01 -1.81 19.92
CA LEU A 72 6.68 -1.28 19.61
C LEU A 72 5.66 -1.61 20.70
N LEU A 73 5.65 -2.85 21.19
CA LEU A 73 4.69 -3.32 22.19
C LEU A 73 5.04 -2.89 23.61
N GLU A 74 6.33 -2.71 23.92
CA GLU A 74 6.81 -2.26 25.23
C GLU A 74 6.80 -0.73 25.36
N GLY A 75 6.64 0.00 24.27
CA GLY A 75 6.57 1.47 24.28
C GLY A 75 7.94 2.12 24.43
N ASP A 76 8.92 1.73 23.63
CA ASP A 76 10.30 2.26 23.69
C ASP A 76 10.32 3.77 23.41
N GLU A 77 11.01 4.55 24.26
CA GLU A 77 11.12 6.01 24.15
C GLU A 77 11.68 6.48 22.80
N ARG A 78 12.48 5.65 22.11
CA ARG A 78 13.01 5.95 20.77
C ARG A 78 11.95 5.99 19.69
N LEU A 79 10.81 5.33 19.93
CA LEU A 79 9.62 5.35 19.07
C LEU A 79 8.55 6.32 19.59
N GLY A 80 8.76 6.85 20.80
CA GLY A 80 7.82 7.70 21.49
C GLY A 80 7.41 8.93 20.69
N GLY A 81 6.11 9.23 20.69
CA GLY A 81 5.52 10.31 19.94
C GLY A 81 5.22 10.00 18.46
N TYR A 82 5.79 8.93 17.90
CA TYR A 82 5.51 8.51 16.53
C TYR A 82 4.57 7.30 16.46
N VAL A 83 4.83 6.27 17.28
CA VAL A 83 4.00 5.05 17.34
C VAL A 83 3.79 4.68 18.79
N ASP A 84 2.66 5.02 19.34
CA ASP A 84 2.20 4.63 20.67
C ASP A 84 0.68 4.42 20.63
N VAL A 85 0.14 3.83 21.69
CA VAL A 85 -1.29 3.47 21.75
C VAL A 85 -2.20 4.71 21.79
N GLU A 86 -1.73 5.84 22.32
CA GLU A 86 -2.52 7.06 22.43
C GLU A 86 -2.64 7.77 21.10
N SER A 87 -1.53 7.90 20.37
CA SER A 87 -1.48 8.53 19.04
C SER A 87 -1.91 7.58 17.92
N SER A 88 -1.86 6.27 18.15
CA SER A 88 -2.10 5.22 17.16
C SER A 88 -3.02 4.14 17.71
N PRO A 89 -4.33 4.35 17.78
CA PRO A 89 -5.27 3.37 18.32
C PRO A 89 -5.33 2.07 17.50
N ALA A 90 -4.83 2.07 16.26
CA ALA A 90 -4.66 0.89 15.41
C ALA A 90 -3.29 0.88 14.73
N LEU A 91 -2.76 -0.30 14.46
CA LEU A 91 -1.47 -0.50 13.82
C LEU A 91 -1.63 -1.17 12.46
N ILE A 92 -0.93 -0.65 11.45
CA ILE A 92 -0.75 -1.32 10.16
C ILE A 92 0.67 -1.90 10.14
N ILE A 93 0.76 -3.20 9.98
CA ILE A 93 2.04 -3.91 9.80
C ILE A 93 2.20 -4.14 8.30
N GLU A 94 3.05 -3.33 7.69
CA GLU A 94 3.27 -3.41 6.26
C GLU A 94 4.54 -4.21 5.96
N PHE A 95 4.45 -5.09 4.97
CA PHE A 95 5.59 -5.82 4.45
C PHE A 95 5.89 -5.42 3.03
N ILE A 96 7.11 -4.93 2.83
CA ILE A 96 7.65 -4.57 1.52
C ILE A 96 8.94 -5.32 1.25
N GLY A 97 9.47 -5.11 0.05
CA GLY A 97 10.76 -5.64 -0.37
C GLY A 97 10.97 -5.36 -1.84
N GLY A 98 11.83 -6.13 -2.47
CA GLY A 98 11.73 -6.32 -3.90
C GLY A 98 10.42 -7.01 -4.24
N GLU A 99 10.26 -8.25 -3.73
CA GLU A 99 8.97 -8.97 -3.70
C GLU A 99 8.83 -9.65 -2.33
N PRO A 100 7.87 -9.21 -1.49
CA PRO A 100 7.74 -9.69 -0.12
C PRO A 100 7.41 -11.19 -0.03
N PHE A 101 6.66 -11.76 -0.97
CA PHE A 101 6.31 -13.18 -0.93
C PHE A 101 7.48 -14.14 -1.19
N LEU A 102 8.64 -13.65 -1.62
CA LEU A 102 9.87 -14.44 -1.58
C LEU A 102 10.28 -14.80 -0.14
N GLN A 103 9.74 -14.08 0.85
CA GLN A 103 10.02 -14.29 2.28
C GLN A 103 8.74 -14.55 3.09
N VAL A 104 7.74 -15.22 2.49
CA VAL A 104 6.44 -15.43 3.13
C VAL A 104 6.54 -16.17 4.48
N GLU A 105 7.47 -17.11 4.62
CA GLU A 105 7.68 -17.85 5.89
C GLU A 105 8.25 -16.92 6.99
N LEU A 106 9.09 -15.97 6.63
CA LEU A 106 9.57 -14.93 7.55
C LEU A 106 8.43 -13.99 7.94
N ILE A 107 7.64 -13.55 6.97
CA ILE A 107 6.45 -12.70 7.20
C ILE A 107 5.49 -13.40 8.16
N GLU A 108 5.18 -14.70 7.93
CA GLU A 108 4.32 -15.46 8.82
C GLU A 108 4.86 -15.50 10.25
N LYS A 109 6.16 -15.76 10.43
CA LYS A 109 6.80 -15.76 11.76
C LYS A 109 6.73 -14.40 12.44
N ILE A 110 6.89 -13.31 11.71
CA ILE A 110 6.79 -11.95 12.25
C ILE A 110 5.37 -11.67 12.72
N CYS A 111 4.37 -12.00 11.90
CA CYS A 111 2.95 -11.84 12.24
C CYS A 111 2.55 -12.68 13.45
N ASP A 112 2.98 -13.95 13.49
CA ASP A 112 2.71 -14.84 14.62
C ASP A 112 3.32 -14.28 15.91
N TYR A 113 4.58 -13.89 15.87
CA TYR A 113 5.25 -13.34 17.04
C TYR A 113 4.60 -12.05 17.54
N PHE A 114 4.26 -11.13 16.62
CA PHE A 114 3.54 -9.91 17.00
C PHE A 114 2.21 -10.23 17.68
N TYR A 115 1.43 -11.10 17.09
CA TYR A 115 0.10 -11.45 17.60
C TYR A 115 0.17 -12.12 18.97
N ASP A 116 1.03 -13.13 19.12
CA ASP A 116 1.21 -13.86 20.36
C ASP A 116 1.69 -12.94 21.48
N LYS A 117 2.71 -12.11 21.21
CA LYS A 117 3.25 -11.16 22.18
C LYS A 117 2.23 -10.08 22.56
N ALA A 118 1.47 -9.56 21.60
CA ALA A 118 0.42 -8.57 21.87
C ALA A 118 -0.72 -9.15 22.72
N ILE A 119 -1.10 -10.42 22.52
CA ILE A 119 -2.07 -11.12 23.36
C ILE A 119 -1.52 -11.33 24.76
N GLU A 120 -0.28 -11.84 24.89
CA GLU A 120 0.39 -12.06 26.17
C GLU A 120 0.42 -10.80 27.03
N MET A 121 0.70 -9.65 26.41
CA MET A 121 0.75 -8.34 27.06
C MET A 121 -0.61 -7.68 27.26
N CYS A 122 -1.72 -8.30 26.80
CA CYS A 122 -3.03 -7.65 26.73
C CYS A 122 -2.98 -6.30 26.01
N HIS A 123 -2.12 -6.17 24.99
CA HIS A 123 -1.88 -4.94 24.28
C HIS A 123 -3.07 -4.56 23.39
N PRO A 124 -3.49 -3.29 23.32
CA PRO A 124 -4.66 -2.87 22.51
C PRO A 124 -4.55 -3.25 21.03
N TRP A 125 -3.35 -3.28 20.47
CA TRP A 125 -3.14 -3.69 19.08
C TRP A 125 -3.35 -5.19 18.80
N ALA A 126 -3.47 -6.04 19.82
CA ALA A 126 -3.78 -7.47 19.63
C ALA A 126 -5.06 -7.67 18.79
N THR A 127 -6.02 -6.76 18.91
CA THR A 127 -7.28 -6.79 18.16
C THR A 127 -7.36 -5.72 17.07
N LYS A 128 -6.59 -4.64 17.18
CA LYS A 128 -6.63 -3.46 16.32
C LYS A 128 -5.39 -3.36 15.44
N PHE A 129 -5.14 -4.38 14.63
CA PHE A 129 -4.07 -4.35 13.64
C PHE A 129 -4.56 -4.85 12.27
N CYS A 130 -3.85 -4.43 11.24
CA CYS A 130 -4.02 -4.88 9.87
C CYS A 130 -2.64 -5.21 9.29
N ILE A 131 -2.55 -6.28 8.50
CA ILE A 131 -1.35 -6.64 7.73
C ILE A 131 -1.51 -6.06 6.34
N SER A 132 -0.57 -5.25 5.88
CA SER A 132 -0.55 -4.67 4.53
C SER A 132 0.54 -5.30 3.68
N ILE A 133 0.17 -5.82 2.51
CA ILE A 133 1.13 -6.39 1.55
C ILE A 133 0.75 -5.96 0.14
N CYS A 134 1.73 -5.34 -0.55
CA CYS A 134 1.67 -5.10 -1.97
C CYS A 134 2.64 -6.05 -2.68
N SER A 135 2.12 -6.92 -3.53
CA SER A 135 2.88 -7.93 -4.26
C SER A 135 2.81 -7.72 -5.78
N ASN A 136 3.75 -8.29 -6.51
CA ASN A 136 3.64 -8.38 -7.97
C ASN A 136 2.72 -9.53 -8.44
N GLY A 137 2.16 -10.32 -7.52
CA GLY A 137 1.21 -11.39 -7.80
C GLY A 137 1.80 -12.70 -8.33
N VAL A 138 3.06 -12.73 -8.72
CA VAL A 138 3.69 -13.91 -9.38
C VAL A 138 3.67 -15.15 -8.49
N LEU A 139 3.87 -14.98 -7.19
CA LEU A 139 3.93 -16.08 -6.23
C LEU A 139 2.59 -16.36 -5.54
N TYR A 140 1.51 -15.68 -5.96
CA TYR A 140 0.22 -15.78 -5.29
C TYR A 140 -0.28 -17.22 -5.12
N PHE A 141 -0.13 -18.06 -6.14
CA PHE A 141 -0.58 -19.47 -6.12
C PHE A 141 0.41 -20.45 -5.48
N ASP A 142 1.55 -19.96 -4.96
CA ASP A 142 2.44 -20.80 -4.16
C ASP A 142 1.71 -21.29 -2.90
N GLU A 143 1.89 -22.57 -2.55
CA GLU A 143 1.20 -23.21 -1.42
C GLU A 143 1.44 -22.48 -0.09
N LYS A 144 2.67 -22.02 0.15
CA LYS A 144 3.04 -21.28 1.38
C LYS A 144 2.37 -19.92 1.42
N VAL A 145 2.31 -19.23 0.26
CA VAL A 145 1.62 -17.93 0.14
C VAL A 145 0.12 -18.10 0.39
N GLN A 146 -0.51 -19.09 -0.24
CA GLN A 146 -1.94 -19.35 -0.03
C GLN A 146 -2.26 -19.72 1.43
N LYS A 147 -1.41 -20.51 2.08
CA LYS A 147 -1.56 -20.84 3.51
C LYS A 147 -1.50 -19.58 4.37
N PHE A 148 -0.53 -18.70 4.16
CA PHE A 148 -0.38 -17.43 4.87
C PHE A 148 -1.57 -16.51 4.63
N LEU A 149 -1.97 -16.29 3.38
CA LEU A 149 -3.12 -15.45 3.02
C LEU A 149 -4.42 -15.96 3.67
N ASN A 150 -4.66 -17.28 3.65
CA ASN A 150 -5.83 -17.88 4.28
C ASN A 150 -5.82 -17.74 5.82
N LYS A 151 -4.65 -17.84 6.45
CA LYS A 151 -4.49 -17.68 7.89
C LYS A 151 -4.87 -16.27 8.36
N TYR A 152 -4.41 -15.24 7.62
CA TYR A 152 -4.57 -13.84 8.01
C TYR A 152 -5.62 -13.06 7.22
N ARG A 153 -6.42 -13.72 6.37
CA ARG A 153 -7.37 -13.10 5.42
C ARG A 153 -8.26 -12.01 6.02
N ASN A 154 -8.68 -12.18 7.29
CA ASN A 154 -9.57 -11.23 7.99
C ASN A 154 -8.81 -10.04 8.61
N LYS A 155 -7.50 -10.03 8.54
CA LYS A 155 -6.60 -9.00 9.04
C LYS A 155 -5.70 -8.44 7.95
N MET A 156 -6.03 -8.71 6.67
CA MET A 156 -5.16 -8.41 5.53
C MET A 156 -5.73 -7.31 4.65
N SER A 157 -4.88 -6.35 4.33
CA SER A 157 -5.00 -5.47 3.18
C SER A 157 -4.01 -5.95 2.14
N PHE A 158 -4.50 -6.66 1.14
CA PHE A 158 -3.68 -7.24 0.09
C PHE A 158 -3.90 -6.51 -1.22
N SER A 159 -2.82 -6.21 -1.91
CA SER A 159 -2.86 -5.60 -3.25
C SER A 159 -1.89 -6.26 -4.21
N VAL A 160 -2.28 -6.27 -5.48
CA VAL A 160 -1.43 -6.69 -6.59
C VAL A 160 -1.17 -5.51 -7.49
N THR A 161 0.09 -5.27 -7.82
CA THR A 161 0.46 -4.19 -8.75
C THR A 161 0.14 -4.61 -10.19
N ILE A 162 -0.80 -3.89 -10.83
CA ILE A 162 -1.17 -4.04 -12.23
C ILE A 162 -1.14 -2.65 -12.86
N ASP A 163 -0.30 -2.46 -13.89
CA ASP A 163 -0.09 -1.14 -14.51
C ASP A 163 -1.06 -0.84 -15.68
N GLY A 164 -2.24 -1.41 -15.63
CA GLY A 164 -3.24 -1.25 -16.69
C GLY A 164 -3.34 -2.47 -17.59
N ASN A 165 -3.53 -2.26 -18.90
CA ASN A 165 -3.72 -3.34 -19.84
C ASN A 165 -2.44 -4.20 -20.01
N LYS A 166 -2.61 -5.37 -20.63
CA LYS A 166 -1.53 -6.36 -20.79
C LYS A 166 -0.31 -5.80 -21.51
N GLU A 167 -0.53 -4.99 -22.53
CA GLU A 167 0.57 -4.43 -23.34
C GLU A 167 1.45 -3.49 -22.51
N LEU A 168 0.85 -2.58 -21.79
CA LEU A 168 1.56 -1.66 -20.91
C LEU A 168 2.25 -2.39 -19.75
N HIS A 169 1.50 -3.27 -19.07
CA HIS A 169 2.03 -4.01 -17.93
C HIS A 169 3.26 -4.82 -18.34
N ASP A 170 3.18 -5.60 -19.42
CA ASP A 170 4.25 -6.46 -19.89
C ASP A 170 5.43 -5.70 -20.52
N ALA A 171 5.22 -4.45 -20.97
CA ALA A 171 6.30 -3.54 -21.36
C ALA A 171 7.11 -3.04 -20.16
N CYS A 172 6.49 -2.93 -18.99
CA CYS A 172 7.11 -2.37 -17.79
C CYS A 172 7.55 -3.43 -16.77
N ARG A 173 6.78 -4.50 -16.62
CA ARG A 173 6.91 -5.49 -15.53
C ARG A 173 7.21 -6.89 -16.07
N VAL A 174 8.47 -7.14 -16.26
CA VAL A 174 8.96 -8.40 -16.81
C VAL A 174 9.83 -9.17 -15.81
N PHE A 175 9.94 -10.48 -16.01
CA PHE A 175 10.94 -11.28 -15.33
C PHE A 175 12.35 -10.88 -15.76
N HIS A 176 13.37 -11.32 -15.01
CA HIS A 176 14.78 -11.07 -15.37
C HIS A 176 15.18 -11.68 -16.73
N ASP A 177 14.45 -12.66 -17.21
CA ASP A 177 14.64 -13.29 -18.54
C ASP A 177 13.75 -12.67 -19.64
N GLY A 178 13.03 -11.58 -19.32
CA GLY A 178 12.18 -10.85 -20.26
C GLY A 178 10.77 -11.43 -20.43
N ARG A 179 10.40 -12.51 -19.76
CA ARG A 179 9.04 -13.05 -19.83
C ARG A 179 8.02 -12.08 -19.23
N PRO A 180 6.79 -12.02 -19.77
CA PRO A 180 5.72 -11.18 -19.28
C PRO A 180 5.16 -11.66 -17.93
N SER A 181 4.56 -10.76 -17.13
CA SER A 181 3.99 -11.11 -15.83
C SER A 181 2.51 -10.80 -15.68
N TYR A 182 1.87 -10.13 -16.64
CA TYR A 182 0.48 -9.67 -16.57
C TYR A 182 -0.51 -10.80 -16.22
N ASP A 183 -0.46 -11.91 -16.94
CA ASP A 183 -1.44 -12.99 -16.76
C ASP A 183 -1.39 -13.59 -15.35
N LEU A 184 -0.20 -13.64 -14.73
CA LEU A 184 -0.05 -14.07 -13.34
C LEU A 184 -0.60 -13.06 -12.35
N ALA A 185 -0.33 -11.78 -12.56
CA ALA A 185 -0.80 -10.71 -11.69
C ALA A 185 -2.34 -10.60 -11.74
N VAL A 186 -2.94 -10.62 -12.92
CA VAL A 186 -4.40 -10.55 -13.08
C VAL A 186 -5.09 -11.81 -12.55
N SER A 187 -4.51 -13.00 -12.77
CA SER A 187 -5.04 -14.24 -12.19
C SER A 187 -5.06 -14.20 -10.67
N ALA A 188 -4.01 -13.67 -10.05
CA ALA A 188 -3.93 -13.48 -8.60
C ALA A 188 -5.02 -12.53 -8.08
N ALA A 189 -5.19 -11.38 -8.75
CA ALA A 189 -6.18 -10.40 -8.39
C ALA A 189 -7.61 -10.93 -8.53
N ASN A 190 -7.90 -11.57 -9.64
CA ASN A 190 -9.23 -12.16 -9.91
C ASN A 190 -9.58 -13.26 -8.91
N ASP A 191 -8.63 -14.14 -8.57
CA ASP A 191 -8.88 -15.19 -7.57
C ASP A 191 -9.16 -14.60 -6.18
N TRP A 192 -8.39 -13.58 -5.76
CA TRP A 192 -8.62 -12.91 -4.48
C TRP A 192 -9.98 -12.21 -4.42
N MET A 193 -10.32 -11.44 -5.45
CA MET A 193 -11.61 -10.74 -5.54
C MET A 193 -12.79 -11.73 -5.64
N SER A 194 -12.63 -12.86 -6.34
CA SER A 194 -13.67 -13.90 -6.45
C SER A 194 -14.02 -14.54 -5.11
N LYS A 195 -13.11 -14.52 -4.15
CA LYS A 195 -13.32 -14.97 -2.77
C LYS A 195 -14.07 -13.94 -1.92
N GLY A 196 -14.45 -12.79 -2.49
CA GLY A 196 -15.18 -11.72 -1.81
C GLY A 196 -14.30 -10.77 -1.00
N PHE A 197 -12.98 -10.82 -1.18
CA PHE A 197 -12.05 -9.93 -0.51
C PHE A 197 -11.82 -8.67 -1.33
N TYR A 198 -11.63 -7.57 -0.61
CA TYR A 198 -11.20 -6.33 -1.22
C TYR A 198 -9.79 -6.46 -1.80
N MET A 199 -9.57 -5.88 -2.98
CA MET A 199 -8.27 -5.78 -3.63
C MET A 199 -7.93 -4.32 -3.86
N GLY A 200 -6.83 -3.86 -3.28
CA GLY A 200 -6.23 -2.58 -3.63
C GLY A 200 -5.56 -2.64 -5.00
N SER A 201 -5.63 -1.56 -5.75
CA SER A 201 -4.89 -1.41 -7.00
C SER A 201 -3.70 -0.48 -6.81
N LYS A 202 -2.68 -0.65 -7.65
CA LYS A 202 -1.57 0.28 -7.75
C LYS A 202 -1.10 0.39 -9.19
N ILE A 203 -1.18 1.60 -9.74
CA ILE A 203 -0.65 1.95 -11.06
C ILE A 203 0.56 2.86 -10.87
N THR A 204 1.62 2.62 -11.62
CA THR A 204 2.80 3.47 -11.61
C THR A 204 2.88 4.31 -12.87
N ILE A 205 2.88 5.63 -12.70
CA ILE A 205 2.91 6.62 -13.78
C ILE A 205 4.31 7.18 -13.90
N ALA A 206 4.88 7.09 -15.09
CA ALA A 206 6.17 7.65 -15.47
C ALA A 206 6.04 8.47 -16.75
N PRO A 207 6.98 9.39 -17.07
CA PRO A 207 6.92 10.14 -18.32
C PRO A 207 6.79 9.28 -19.57
N GLY A 208 7.38 8.08 -19.56
CA GLY A 208 7.39 7.18 -20.71
C GLY A 208 6.11 6.33 -20.88
N ASN A 209 5.14 6.41 -19.97
CA ASN A 209 3.89 5.66 -20.06
C ASN A 209 2.63 6.53 -19.98
N LEU A 210 2.77 7.85 -20.07
CA LEU A 210 1.65 8.78 -20.02
C LEU A 210 0.64 8.58 -21.14
N ASP A 211 1.08 8.20 -22.33
CA ASP A 211 0.19 7.92 -23.47
C ASP A 211 -0.81 6.79 -23.20
N TYR A 212 -0.51 5.94 -22.23
CA TYR A 212 -1.33 4.79 -21.85
C TYR A 212 -2.20 5.03 -20.62
N LEU A 213 -2.09 6.20 -19.97
CA LEU A 213 -2.71 6.43 -18.66
C LEU A 213 -4.23 6.25 -18.71
N TYR A 214 -4.89 6.84 -19.71
CA TYR A 214 -6.33 6.69 -19.90
C TYR A 214 -6.74 5.22 -20.02
N ASP A 215 -6.13 4.49 -20.95
CA ASP A 215 -6.44 3.09 -21.19
C ASP A 215 -6.10 2.21 -19.98
N ALA A 216 -5.04 2.53 -19.27
CA ALA A 216 -4.65 1.84 -18.03
C ALA A 216 -5.73 1.98 -16.94
N ILE A 217 -6.23 3.19 -16.72
CA ILE A 217 -7.28 3.44 -15.72
C ILE A 217 -8.59 2.73 -16.10
N LEU A 218 -9.01 2.83 -17.37
CA LEU A 218 -10.21 2.16 -17.84
C LEU A 218 -10.10 0.64 -17.66
N HIS A 219 -8.95 0.09 -18.00
CA HIS A 219 -8.74 -1.34 -17.84
C HIS A 219 -8.88 -1.81 -16.38
N MET A 220 -8.46 -1.00 -15.40
CA MET A 220 -8.68 -1.34 -13.99
C MET A 220 -10.17 -1.34 -13.63
N VAL A 221 -10.96 -0.40 -14.19
CA VAL A 221 -12.43 -0.42 -14.03
C VAL A 221 -13.02 -1.70 -14.63
N GLU A 222 -12.58 -2.09 -15.83
CA GLU A 222 -13.03 -3.33 -16.51
C GLU A 222 -12.68 -4.60 -15.71
N LEU A 223 -11.55 -4.61 -15.02
CA LEU A 223 -11.15 -5.70 -14.11
C LEU A 223 -11.98 -5.72 -12.81
N GLY A 224 -12.85 -4.73 -12.59
CA GLY A 224 -13.74 -4.68 -11.43
C GLY A 224 -13.17 -3.94 -10.22
N TYR A 225 -12.08 -3.19 -10.37
CA TYR A 225 -11.57 -2.35 -9.29
C TYR A 225 -12.46 -1.13 -9.10
N THR A 226 -12.90 -0.93 -7.87
CA THR A 226 -13.68 0.26 -7.46
C THR A 226 -12.81 1.31 -6.75
N GLU A 227 -11.59 0.96 -6.38
CA GLU A 227 -10.59 1.87 -5.84
C GLU A 227 -9.28 1.74 -6.62
N ILE A 228 -8.93 2.81 -7.31
CA ILE A 228 -7.77 2.87 -8.20
C ILE A 228 -6.76 3.87 -7.63
N ASN A 229 -5.64 3.35 -7.15
CA ASN A 229 -4.52 4.15 -6.66
C ASN A 229 -3.44 4.25 -7.71
N ALA A 230 -3.01 5.47 -8.01
CA ALA A 230 -1.98 5.76 -8.99
C ALA A 230 -0.90 6.65 -8.38
N ASN A 231 0.37 6.30 -8.59
CA ASN A 231 1.52 7.03 -8.08
C ASN A 231 2.41 7.47 -9.25
N THR A 232 2.91 8.70 -9.18
CA THR A 232 3.92 9.20 -10.11
C THR A 232 5.33 8.79 -9.64
N VAL A 233 6.21 8.49 -10.58
CA VAL A 233 7.64 8.25 -10.32
C VAL A 233 8.35 9.59 -10.22
N TYR A 234 8.97 9.90 -9.09
CA TYR A 234 9.58 11.22 -8.85
C TYR A 234 10.95 11.39 -9.52
N GLU A 235 11.73 10.33 -9.64
CA GLU A 235 13.13 10.36 -10.12
C GLU A 235 13.28 10.39 -11.65
N LYS A 236 12.20 10.31 -12.39
CA LYS A 236 12.23 10.36 -13.87
C LYS A 236 11.97 11.78 -14.35
N GLY A 237 12.83 12.27 -15.22
CA GLY A 237 12.86 13.65 -15.74
C GLY A 237 11.53 14.18 -16.30
N TRP A 238 10.63 14.58 -15.41
CA TRP A 238 9.39 15.25 -15.76
C TRP A 238 9.67 16.60 -16.40
N THR A 239 8.93 16.93 -17.45
CA THR A 239 8.98 18.21 -18.15
C THR A 239 7.62 18.89 -18.13
N ILE A 240 7.58 20.18 -18.50
CA ILE A 240 6.31 20.92 -18.66
C ILE A 240 5.40 20.25 -19.70
N ASP A 241 5.97 19.66 -20.75
CA ASP A 241 5.17 18.99 -21.79
C ASP A 241 4.56 17.70 -21.25
N HIS A 242 5.26 16.94 -20.41
CA HIS A 242 4.69 15.81 -19.68
C HIS A 242 3.56 16.25 -18.73
N ALA A 243 3.70 17.39 -18.06
CA ALA A 243 2.63 17.91 -17.19
C ALA A 243 1.38 18.29 -18.00
N LYS A 244 1.56 18.93 -19.18
CA LYS A 244 0.44 19.22 -20.09
C LYS A 244 -0.23 17.96 -20.60
N GLN A 245 0.55 16.95 -20.99
CA GLN A 245 0.04 15.66 -21.43
C GLN A 245 -0.73 14.97 -20.31
N PHE A 246 -0.16 14.92 -19.11
CA PHE A 246 -0.81 14.35 -17.93
C PHE A 246 -2.16 15.01 -17.65
N TYR A 247 -2.22 16.34 -17.73
CA TYR A 247 -3.48 17.09 -17.59
C TYR A 247 -4.50 16.70 -18.66
N GLN A 248 -4.09 16.49 -19.93
CA GLN A 248 -5.02 16.06 -20.99
C GLN A 248 -5.56 14.66 -20.72
N GLU A 249 -4.71 13.73 -20.25
CA GLU A 249 -5.16 12.39 -19.89
C GLU A 249 -6.13 12.43 -18.70
N LEU A 250 -5.84 13.22 -17.67
CA LEU A 250 -6.77 13.43 -16.55
C LEU A 250 -8.11 13.97 -16.99
N LYS A 251 -8.12 14.90 -17.95
CA LYS A 251 -9.37 15.44 -18.50
C LYS A 251 -10.16 14.34 -19.20
N ARG A 252 -9.53 13.53 -20.04
CA ARG A 252 -10.19 12.40 -20.73
C ARG A 252 -10.79 11.41 -19.72
N ILE A 253 -10.03 11.09 -18.67
CA ILE A 253 -10.49 10.20 -17.59
C ILE A 253 -11.68 10.83 -16.85
N SER A 254 -11.62 12.13 -16.54
CA SER A 254 -12.71 12.85 -15.90
C SER A 254 -13.99 12.81 -16.73
N ASP A 255 -13.90 13.09 -18.03
CA ASP A 255 -15.06 13.01 -18.95
C ASP A 255 -15.65 11.58 -18.92
N TYR A 256 -14.82 10.54 -19.00
CA TYR A 256 -15.27 9.15 -18.90
C TYR A 256 -15.94 8.83 -17.55
N TRP A 257 -15.39 9.34 -16.42
CA TRP A 257 -15.95 9.13 -15.08
C TRP A 257 -17.36 9.68 -14.96
N VAL A 258 -17.59 10.88 -15.50
CA VAL A 258 -18.89 11.54 -15.50
C VAL A 258 -19.86 10.83 -16.44
N ASP A 259 -19.44 10.53 -17.68
CA ASP A 259 -20.28 9.93 -18.71
C ASP A 259 -20.76 8.50 -18.35
N ASN A 260 -20.03 7.80 -17.47
CA ASN A 260 -20.35 6.44 -17.05
C ASN A 260 -20.85 6.36 -15.58
N ASP A 261 -21.22 7.47 -14.96
CA ASP A 261 -21.74 7.52 -13.58
C ASP A 261 -20.80 6.90 -12.53
N LEU A 262 -19.46 7.00 -12.74
CA LEU A 262 -18.45 6.39 -11.85
C LEU A 262 -18.12 7.24 -10.62
N VAL A 263 -18.44 8.52 -10.63
CA VAL A 263 -18.08 9.50 -9.56
C VAL A 263 -18.48 9.02 -8.17
N GLU A 264 -19.61 8.35 -8.05
CA GLU A 264 -20.19 7.93 -6.79
C GLU A 264 -19.83 6.48 -6.38
N THR A 265 -19.28 5.72 -7.31
CA THR A 265 -19.06 4.28 -7.15
C THR A 265 -17.60 3.88 -7.21
N HIS A 266 -16.76 4.72 -7.80
CA HIS A 266 -15.33 4.45 -7.98
C HIS A 266 -14.50 5.60 -7.44
N TYR A 267 -13.45 5.24 -6.71
CA TYR A 267 -12.44 6.17 -6.24
C TYR A 267 -11.21 6.10 -7.15
N LEU A 268 -10.74 7.26 -7.59
CA LEU A 268 -9.45 7.40 -8.29
C LEU A 268 -8.58 8.39 -7.51
N SER A 269 -7.43 7.94 -7.02
CA SER A 269 -6.55 8.78 -6.20
C SER A 269 -6.08 10.06 -6.91
N LEU A 270 -6.01 10.03 -8.24
CA LEU A 270 -5.66 11.20 -9.06
C LEU A 270 -6.72 12.33 -9.00
N PHE A 271 -7.93 12.05 -8.52
CA PHE A 271 -9.01 13.03 -8.34
C PHE A 271 -9.25 13.36 -6.86
N SER A 272 -8.41 12.87 -5.95
CA SER A 272 -8.50 13.26 -4.55
C SER A 272 -8.02 14.72 -4.37
N GLU A 273 -8.65 15.43 -3.44
CA GLU A 273 -8.24 16.78 -3.09
C GLU A 273 -6.77 16.83 -2.64
N ASP A 274 -6.34 15.83 -1.90
CA ASP A 274 -4.97 15.71 -1.39
C ASP A 274 -3.90 15.60 -2.50
N PHE A 275 -4.27 15.10 -3.68
CA PHE A 275 -3.33 14.95 -4.79
C PHE A 275 -2.91 16.29 -5.41
N PHE A 276 -3.80 17.26 -5.40
CA PHE A 276 -3.60 18.57 -6.03
C PHE A 276 -3.46 19.71 -5.03
N CYS A 277 -3.50 19.43 -3.72
CA CYS A 277 -3.26 20.47 -2.72
C CYS A 277 -1.86 21.03 -2.87
N PRO A 278 -1.71 22.33 -3.16
CA PRO A 278 -0.42 22.96 -3.08
C PRO A 278 0.07 22.89 -1.62
N LYS A 279 1.34 22.59 -1.43
CA LYS A 279 1.95 22.67 -0.10
C LYS A 279 1.85 24.08 0.42
N GLU A 280 1.43 24.24 1.68
CA GLU A 280 1.51 25.52 2.36
C GLU A 280 2.98 25.87 2.67
N GLU A 281 3.28 27.18 2.68
CA GLU A 281 4.62 27.68 3.01
C GLU A 281 4.91 27.31 4.49
N GLY A 282 5.85 26.41 4.71
CA GLY A 282 6.20 25.87 6.03
C GLY A 282 5.91 24.38 6.23
N ASP A 283 5.29 23.72 5.27
CA ASP A 283 5.25 22.26 5.23
C ASP A 283 6.67 21.72 5.07
N ASP A 284 7.06 20.91 6.04
CA ASP A 284 8.39 20.33 6.09
C ASP A 284 8.68 19.55 4.81
N ASP A 285 9.65 20.04 4.04
CA ASP A 285 10.03 19.48 2.73
C ASP A 285 10.70 18.10 2.83
N ASN A 286 10.70 17.50 4.00
CA ASN A 286 11.18 16.15 4.21
C ASN A 286 10.31 15.17 3.39
N TRP A 287 10.90 14.59 2.37
CA TRP A 287 10.27 13.63 1.48
C TRP A 287 9.59 12.46 2.24
N CYS A 288 10.20 12.01 3.34
CA CYS A 288 9.58 11.03 4.23
C CYS A 288 8.31 11.57 4.88
N ASN A 289 8.28 12.83 5.29
CA ASN A 289 7.09 13.43 5.90
C ASN A 289 5.95 13.56 4.89
N ASN A 290 6.23 13.82 3.62
CA ASN A 290 5.21 13.88 2.57
C ASN A 290 4.56 12.53 2.29
N MET A 291 5.34 11.46 2.28
CA MET A 291 4.79 10.10 2.25
C MET A 291 3.97 9.80 3.52
N HIS A 292 4.38 10.36 4.67
CA HIS A 292 3.66 10.23 5.93
C HIS A 292 2.36 11.03 5.95
N SER A 293 2.31 12.22 5.35
CA SER A 293 1.12 13.07 5.36
C SER A 293 -0.02 12.51 4.49
N VAL A 294 0.30 11.91 3.35
CA VAL A 294 -0.69 11.29 2.45
C VAL A 294 -1.34 10.04 3.06
N TYR A 295 -0.58 9.29 3.87
CA TYR A 295 -1.08 8.03 4.44
C TYR A 295 -1.12 8.00 5.96
N GLY A 296 -0.66 9.05 6.65
CA GLY A 296 -0.51 9.06 8.11
C GLY A 296 0.46 7.98 8.62
N ASN A 297 1.43 7.60 7.80
CA ASN A 297 2.26 6.43 8.00
C ASN A 297 3.66 6.82 8.46
N MET A 298 4.21 6.06 9.41
CA MET A 298 5.62 6.08 9.73
C MET A 298 6.32 4.91 9.06
N CYS A 299 7.33 5.21 8.27
CA CYS A 299 8.18 4.19 7.67
C CYS A 299 9.34 3.91 8.63
N VAL A 300 9.33 2.74 9.26
CA VAL A 300 10.49 2.26 10.04
C VAL A 300 11.19 1.22 9.17
N SER A 301 12.25 1.63 8.48
CA SER A 301 13.04 0.68 7.71
C SER A 301 14.00 -0.09 8.64
N THR A 302 14.29 -1.33 8.27
CA THR A 302 15.31 -2.11 8.96
C THR A 302 16.70 -1.50 8.89
N GLU A 303 16.95 -0.60 7.95
CA GLU A 303 18.21 0.15 7.85
C GLU A 303 18.40 1.12 9.02
N LEU A 304 17.31 1.72 9.53
CA LEU A 304 17.34 2.54 10.73
C LEU A 304 17.62 1.72 12.00
N ILE A 305 17.28 0.45 12.00
CA ILE A 305 17.42 -0.45 13.17
C ILE A 305 18.66 -1.33 13.06
N ALA A 306 19.00 -1.81 11.88
CA ALA A 306 20.16 -2.68 11.63
C ALA A 306 21.45 -1.88 11.32
N GLY A 307 21.37 -0.60 11.13
CA GLY A 307 22.41 0.20 10.53
C GLY A 307 23.40 0.84 11.47
N ASN A 308 23.64 0.38 12.65
CA ASN A 308 24.84 0.80 13.42
C ASN A 308 24.96 -0.06 14.69
N GLY A 309 25.42 -1.27 14.50
CA GLY A 309 26.04 -2.09 15.53
C GLY A 309 27.46 -2.38 15.11
#